data_537b2d6c9a91f774ca916a5c4c737cdc
#
_entry.id   537b2d6c9a91f774ca916a5c4c737cdc
#
_cell.length_a   1.000
_cell.length_b   1.000
_cell.length_c   1.000
_cell.angle_alpha   90.00
_cell.angle_beta   90.00
_cell.angle_gamma   90.00
#
_symmetry.space_group_name_H-M   'P 1'
#
loop_
_entity.id
_entity.type
_entity.pdbx_description
1 polymer ?
#
loop_
_entity_poly.entity_id
_entity_poly.type
_entity_poly.pdbx_seq_one_letter_code
_entity_poly.pdbx_strand_id
1 'polypeptide(L)'
;MNQVLTREHVEHFRRARRTRDPRQIAPFIDDNVDWLLTGPIELISFCGQRRGKAAVLDCLTRQHPAVLAGFKVELAALLIDGNRAASLSRLIGTQRSTGRTISYNQAQLLYFRDGKIVKYRGIIDSFNAAEQIMGHPIALPEKAHATDGSERIAV
;
A
#
# COMPACT_ATOMS: atom_id res chain seq x y z
N MET A 1 -22.01 11.32 17.96
CA MET A 1 -20.87 12.25 17.86
C MET A 1 -19.86 11.68 16.88
N ASN A 2 -19.51 12.41 15.86
CA ASN A 2 -18.40 11.98 15.00
C ASN A 2 -17.10 12.03 15.82
N GLN A 3 -16.51 10.89 16.04
CA GLN A 3 -15.21 10.80 16.69
C GLN A 3 -14.17 11.48 15.78
N VAL A 4 -13.50 12.51 16.32
CA VAL A 4 -12.43 13.20 15.59
C VAL A 4 -11.27 12.23 15.40
N LEU A 5 -10.82 12.07 14.17
CA LEU A 5 -9.66 11.22 13.85
C LEU A 5 -8.40 11.83 14.49
N THR A 6 -7.68 11.02 15.25
CA THR A 6 -6.41 11.42 15.88
C THR A 6 -5.24 10.69 15.23
N ARG A 7 -4.06 11.28 15.30
CA ARG A 7 -2.81 10.61 14.90
C ARG A 7 -2.62 9.29 15.64
N GLU A 8 -2.90 9.27 16.92
CA GLU A 8 -2.78 8.08 17.75
C GLU A 8 -3.67 6.93 17.22
N HIS A 9 -4.91 7.23 16.82
CA HIS A 9 -5.81 6.22 16.25
C HIS A 9 -5.26 5.61 14.95
N VAL A 10 -4.72 6.45 14.07
CA VAL A 10 -4.09 5.99 12.83
C VAL A 10 -2.84 5.13 13.12
N GLU A 11 -2.04 5.52 14.10
CA GLU A 11 -0.87 4.76 14.51
C GLU A 11 -1.24 3.43 15.17
N HIS A 12 -2.35 3.37 15.91
CA HIS A 12 -2.90 2.10 16.43
C HIS A 12 -3.26 1.15 15.30
N PHE A 13 -3.96 1.62 14.29
CA PHE A 13 -4.23 0.81 13.09
C PHE A 13 -2.93 0.32 12.42
N ARG A 14 -1.95 1.19 12.28
CA ARG A 14 -0.66 0.81 11.68
C ARG A 14 0.06 -0.28 12.49
N ARG A 15 0.02 -0.20 13.82
CA ARG A 15 0.55 -1.24 14.71
C ARG A 15 -0.22 -2.54 14.58
N ALA A 16 -1.56 -2.48 14.62
CA ALA A 16 -2.42 -3.65 14.43
C ALA A 16 -2.12 -4.37 13.10
N ARG A 17 -1.98 -3.61 12.01
CA ARG A 17 -1.66 -4.16 10.69
C ARG A 17 -0.33 -4.93 10.66
N ARG A 18 0.67 -4.50 11.44
CA ARG A 18 1.98 -5.19 11.53
C ARG A 18 1.89 -6.56 12.19
N THR A 19 0.93 -6.76 13.07
CA THR A 19 0.75 -8.05 13.75
C THR A 19 0.29 -9.16 12.82
N ARG A 20 -0.36 -8.78 11.71
CA ARG A 20 -1.04 -9.70 10.77
C ARG A 20 -2.10 -10.58 11.43
N ASP A 21 -2.53 -10.22 12.63
CA ASP A 21 -3.63 -10.88 13.34
C ASP A 21 -4.96 -10.22 12.93
N PRO A 22 -5.86 -10.98 12.28
CA PRO A 22 -7.15 -10.43 11.85
C PRO A 22 -7.98 -9.90 13.03
N ARG A 23 -7.83 -10.45 14.23
CA ARG A 23 -8.55 -10.00 15.43
C ARG A 23 -8.12 -8.60 15.87
N GLN A 24 -6.85 -8.25 15.66
CA GLN A 24 -6.33 -6.92 15.97
C GLN A 24 -6.65 -5.89 14.89
N ILE A 25 -6.76 -6.31 13.65
CA ILE A 25 -7.04 -5.43 12.50
C ILE A 25 -8.53 -5.16 12.35
N ALA A 26 -9.37 -6.17 12.54
CA ALA A 26 -10.81 -6.10 12.30
C ALA A 26 -11.54 -4.91 12.95
N PRO A 27 -11.20 -4.48 14.20
CA PRO A 27 -11.86 -3.34 14.82
C PRO A 27 -11.73 -2.01 14.05
N PHE A 28 -10.68 -1.88 13.23
CA PHE A 28 -10.42 -0.68 12.44
C PHE A 28 -11.06 -0.69 11.05
N ILE A 29 -11.69 -1.79 10.64
CA ILE A 29 -12.21 -1.97 9.29
C ILE A 29 -13.74 -1.97 9.33
N ASP A 30 -14.35 -1.13 8.49
CA ASP A 30 -15.81 -1.13 8.30
C ASP A 30 -16.26 -2.40 7.55
N ASP A 31 -17.46 -2.89 7.86
CA ASP A 31 -17.99 -4.11 7.24
C ASP A 31 -18.14 -3.98 5.72
N ASN A 32 -18.42 -2.75 5.23
CA ASN A 32 -18.61 -2.43 3.82
C ASN A 32 -17.42 -1.64 3.24
N VAL A 33 -16.24 -1.80 3.78
CA VAL A 33 -15.04 -1.06 3.33
C VAL A 33 -14.80 -1.21 1.83
N ASP A 34 -14.44 -0.10 1.19
CA ASP A 34 -13.98 -0.02 -0.20
C ASP A 34 -12.46 0.15 -0.22
N TRP A 35 -11.75 -0.91 -0.54
CA TRP A 35 -10.30 -1.00 -0.46
C TRP A 35 -9.66 -1.20 -1.83
N LEU A 36 -8.83 -0.26 -2.26
CA LEU A 36 -8.08 -0.37 -3.51
C LEU A 36 -6.60 -0.08 -3.27
N LEU A 37 -5.75 -1.03 -3.62
CA LEU A 37 -4.30 -0.82 -3.77
C LEU A 37 -3.94 -0.90 -5.26
N THR A 38 -3.64 0.24 -5.85
CA THR A 38 -3.24 0.32 -7.25
C THR A 38 -1.80 -0.15 -7.41
N GLY A 39 -1.61 -1.12 -8.29
CA GLY A 39 -0.32 -1.74 -8.59
C GLY A 39 -0.46 -2.85 -9.63
N PRO A 40 0.65 -3.51 -10.02
CA PRO A 40 0.67 -4.56 -11.03
C PRO A 40 0.11 -5.88 -10.48
N ILE A 41 -1.18 -6.11 -10.63
CA ILE A 41 -1.92 -7.25 -10.05
C ILE A 41 -1.31 -8.60 -10.49
N GLU A 42 -0.88 -8.71 -11.72
CA GLU A 42 -0.28 -9.93 -12.29
C GLU A 42 1.03 -10.33 -11.61
N LEU A 43 1.75 -9.36 -11.05
CA LEU A 43 3.02 -9.57 -10.36
C LEU A 43 2.87 -9.54 -8.84
N ILE A 44 1.94 -8.72 -8.34
CA ILE A 44 1.71 -8.46 -6.91
C ILE A 44 0.24 -8.72 -6.61
N SER A 45 -0.10 -9.94 -6.31
CA SER A 45 -1.47 -10.42 -6.17
C SER A 45 -2.29 -9.75 -5.07
N PHE A 46 -1.65 -9.11 -4.09
CA PHE A 46 -2.35 -8.35 -3.06
C PHE A 46 -2.74 -6.93 -3.50
N CYS A 47 -2.33 -6.47 -4.70
CA CYS A 47 -2.88 -5.27 -5.34
C CYS A 47 -4.31 -5.52 -5.83
N GLY A 48 -4.99 -4.44 -6.21
CA GLY A 48 -6.35 -4.47 -6.75
C GLY A 48 -7.44 -4.15 -5.74
N GLN A 49 -8.67 -4.32 -6.19
CA GLN A 49 -9.87 -3.99 -5.44
C GLN A 49 -10.25 -5.09 -4.45
N ARG A 50 -10.63 -4.69 -3.24
CA ARG A 50 -11.29 -5.56 -2.24
C ARG A 50 -12.53 -4.83 -1.71
N ARG A 51 -13.62 -5.55 -1.53
CA ARG A 51 -14.85 -5.00 -0.94
C ARG A 51 -15.24 -5.81 0.27
N GLY A 52 -15.55 -5.10 1.36
CA GLY A 52 -15.94 -5.68 2.63
C GLY A 52 -14.77 -6.14 3.51
N LYS A 53 -15.04 -6.19 4.80
CA LYS A 53 -14.06 -6.51 5.85
C LYS A 53 -13.37 -7.85 5.63
N ALA A 54 -14.10 -8.91 5.33
CA ALA A 54 -13.54 -10.25 5.19
C ALA A 54 -12.48 -10.32 4.08
N ALA A 55 -12.75 -9.71 2.91
CA ALA A 55 -11.82 -9.66 1.80
C ALA A 55 -10.56 -8.85 2.13
N VAL A 56 -10.70 -7.75 2.86
CA VAL A 56 -9.57 -6.92 3.30
C VAL A 56 -8.72 -7.66 4.33
N LEU A 57 -9.33 -8.30 5.32
CA LEU A 57 -8.59 -9.10 6.32
C LEU A 57 -7.83 -10.24 5.66
N ASP A 58 -8.44 -10.96 4.73
CA ASP A 58 -7.76 -12.02 3.97
C ASP A 58 -6.56 -11.46 3.18
N CYS A 59 -6.73 -10.31 2.52
CA CYS A 59 -5.64 -9.64 1.82
C CYS A 59 -4.46 -9.30 2.75
N LEU A 60 -4.74 -8.67 3.89
CA LEU A 60 -3.71 -8.19 4.81
C LEU A 60 -3.01 -9.31 5.61
N THR A 61 -3.73 -10.39 5.91
CA THR A 61 -3.23 -11.45 6.81
C THR A 61 -2.76 -12.71 6.09
N ARG A 62 -3.20 -12.95 4.87
CA ARG A 62 -2.82 -14.11 4.05
C ARG A 62 -2.15 -13.76 2.73
N GLN A 63 -2.80 -12.95 1.88
CA GLN A 63 -2.30 -12.70 0.51
C GLN A 63 -1.01 -11.88 0.53
N HIS A 64 -0.95 -10.79 1.27
CA HIS A 64 0.25 -9.97 1.39
C HIS A 64 1.43 -10.76 2.00
N PRO A 65 1.27 -11.48 3.13
CA PRO A 65 2.34 -12.31 3.67
C PRO A 65 2.76 -13.48 2.78
N ALA A 66 1.90 -13.97 1.90
CA ALA A 66 2.26 -15.02 0.95
C ALA A 66 3.25 -14.56 -0.12
N VAL A 67 3.24 -13.27 -0.45
CA VAL A 67 4.17 -12.66 -1.42
C VAL A 67 5.42 -12.13 -0.73
N LEU A 68 5.24 -11.35 0.34
CA LEU A 68 6.31 -10.67 1.06
C LEU A 68 6.39 -11.10 2.53
N ALA A 69 7.51 -11.68 2.90
CA ALA A 69 7.82 -12.01 4.29
C ALA A 69 8.54 -10.83 4.99
N GLY A 70 8.47 -10.80 6.32
CA GLY A 70 9.28 -9.90 7.15
C GLY A 70 9.17 -8.43 6.79
N PHE A 71 8.01 -7.96 6.34
CA PHE A 71 7.89 -6.61 5.84
C PHE A 71 7.99 -5.55 6.94
N LYS A 72 8.70 -4.48 6.62
CA LYS A 72 8.86 -3.28 7.42
C LYS A 72 8.31 -2.09 6.65
N VAL A 73 7.66 -1.17 7.35
CA VAL A 73 7.17 0.08 6.77
C VAL A 73 7.85 1.27 7.44
N GLU A 74 8.62 2.00 6.68
CA GLU A 74 9.27 3.24 7.10
C GLU A 74 8.36 4.41 6.71
N LEU A 75 7.82 5.09 7.72
CA LEU A 75 6.91 6.22 7.51
C LEU A 75 7.74 7.49 7.24
N ALA A 76 7.54 8.09 6.06
CA ALA A 76 8.13 9.38 5.71
C ALA A 76 7.25 10.56 6.12
N ALA A 77 5.93 10.44 5.93
CA ALA A 77 4.97 11.48 6.27
C ALA A 77 3.61 10.90 6.66
N LEU A 78 2.96 11.54 7.61
CA LEU A 78 1.56 11.27 7.98
C LEU A 78 0.85 12.60 8.20
N LEU A 79 -0.19 12.83 7.42
CA LEU A 79 -1.04 14.01 7.48
C LEU A 79 -2.46 13.58 7.86
N ILE A 80 -3.13 14.40 8.66
CA ILE A 80 -4.52 14.19 9.06
C ILE A 80 -5.30 15.45 8.73
N ASP A 81 -6.41 15.25 8.03
CA ASP A 81 -7.36 16.32 7.68
C ASP A 81 -8.79 15.81 7.91
N GLY A 82 -9.43 16.33 8.93
CA GLY A 82 -10.76 15.91 9.34
C GLY A 82 -10.82 14.41 9.67
N ASN A 83 -11.57 13.68 8.90
CA ASN A 83 -11.71 12.21 9.02
C ASN A 83 -10.84 11.43 8.01
N ARG A 84 -9.81 12.06 7.45
CA ARG A 84 -8.90 11.48 6.46
C ARG A 84 -7.47 11.47 6.98
N ALA A 85 -6.74 10.44 6.61
CA ALA A 85 -5.31 10.36 6.86
C ALA A 85 -4.58 10.02 5.56
N ALA A 86 -3.55 10.78 5.22
CA ALA A 86 -2.67 10.51 4.10
C ALA A 86 -1.27 10.16 4.61
N SER A 87 -0.63 9.17 4.01
CA SER A 87 0.73 8.82 4.36
C SER A 87 1.59 8.51 3.14
N LEU A 88 2.87 8.85 3.26
CA LEU A 88 3.92 8.41 2.37
C LEU A 88 4.87 7.51 3.15
N SER A 89 5.17 6.35 2.63
CA SER A 89 6.05 5.38 3.30
C SER A 89 6.83 4.55 2.30
N ARG A 90 7.91 3.96 2.78
CA ARG A 90 8.69 2.94 2.08
C ARG A 90 8.38 1.59 2.69
N LEU A 91 7.99 0.64 1.85
CA LEU A 91 7.84 -0.75 2.23
C LEU A 91 9.10 -1.52 1.88
N ILE A 92 9.58 -2.35 2.79
CA ILE A 92 10.73 -3.24 2.61
C ILE A 92 10.29 -4.63 3.05
N GLY A 93 10.53 -5.63 2.25
CA GLY A 93 10.18 -7.01 2.57
C GLY A 93 11.03 -8.01 1.79
N THR A 94 10.86 -9.29 2.10
CA THR A 94 11.53 -10.38 1.38
C THR A 94 10.52 -11.10 0.50
N GLN A 95 10.78 -11.13 -0.80
CA GLN A 95 9.97 -11.90 -1.75
C GLN A 95 10.12 -13.39 -1.44
N ARG A 96 9.01 -14.05 -1.10
CA ARG A 96 9.06 -15.46 -0.65
C ARG A 96 9.54 -16.42 -1.73
N SER A 97 9.19 -16.18 -2.99
CA SER A 97 9.54 -17.08 -4.09
C SER A 97 11.03 -17.06 -4.46
N THR A 98 11.75 -15.97 -4.15
CA THR A 98 13.13 -15.77 -4.58
C THR A 98 14.11 -15.49 -3.45
N GLY A 99 13.63 -15.11 -2.26
CA GLY A 99 14.45 -14.66 -1.14
C GLY A 99 15.05 -13.26 -1.32
N ARG A 100 14.72 -12.54 -2.41
CA ARG A 100 15.25 -11.21 -2.66
C ARG A 100 14.58 -10.17 -1.78
N THR A 101 15.35 -9.17 -1.36
CA THR A 101 14.80 -7.97 -0.72
C THR A 101 14.11 -7.10 -1.76
N ILE A 102 12.86 -6.76 -1.49
CA ILE A 102 12.03 -5.88 -2.30
C ILE A 102 11.76 -4.60 -1.50
N SER A 103 11.89 -3.45 -2.14
CA SER A 103 11.65 -2.16 -1.51
C SER A 103 11.02 -1.18 -2.49
N TYR A 104 9.87 -0.62 -2.13
CA TYR A 104 9.19 0.37 -2.96
C TYR A 104 8.46 1.41 -2.11
N ASN A 105 8.23 2.58 -2.70
CA ASN A 105 7.43 3.63 -2.09
C ASN A 105 5.93 3.36 -2.29
N GLN A 106 5.15 3.79 -1.31
CA GLN A 106 3.70 3.76 -1.40
C GLN A 106 3.09 5.00 -0.76
N ALA A 107 2.06 5.53 -1.39
CA ALA A 107 1.18 6.54 -0.83
C ALA A 107 -0.15 5.90 -0.46
N GLN A 108 -0.76 6.34 0.63
CA GLN A 108 -2.03 5.82 1.11
C GLN A 108 -2.94 6.97 1.51
N LEU A 109 -4.22 6.82 1.22
CA LEU A 109 -5.27 7.71 1.69
C LEU A 109 -6.37 6.89 2.35
N LEU A 110 -6.62 7.16 3.62
CA LEU A 110 -7.58 6.49 4.47
C LEU A 110 -8.74 7.44 4.78
N TYR A 111 -9.96 6.95 4.68
CA TYR A 111 -11.17 7.65 5.08
C TYR A 111 -11.79 6.90 6.25
N PHE A 112 -12.05 7.62 7.34
CA PHE A 112 -12.60 7.06 8.56
C PHE A 112 -14.04 7.53 8.79
N ARG A 113 -14.84 6.68 9.40
CA ARG A 113 -16.14 6.98 9.98
C ARG A 113 -16.28 6.17 11.27
N ASP A 114 -16.57 6.84 12.37
CA ASP A 114 -16.72 6.22 13.70
C ASP A 114 -15.53 5.31 14.07
N GLY A 115 -14.31 5.79 13.83
CA GLY A 115 -13.07 5.07 14.12
C GLY A 115 -12.74 3.92 13.17
N LYS A 116 -13.56 3.65 12.15
CA LYS A 116 -13.33 2.58 11.18
C LYS A 116 -13.00 3.13 9.80
N ILE A 117 -12.12 2.43 9.08
CA ILE A 117 -11.78 2.72 7.70
C ILE A 117 -12.93 2.27 6.82
N VAL A 118 -13.57 3.23 6.15
CA VAL A 118 -14.66 2.99 5.18
C VAL A 118 -14.15 2.97 3.75
N LYS A 119 -13.01 3.64 3.50
CA LYS A 119 -12.39 3.67 2.18
C LYS A 119 -10.87 3.75 2.32
N TYR A 120 -10.19 2.97 1.52
CA TYR A 120 -8.73 2.98 1.40
C TYR A 120 -8.34 3.15 -0.07
N ARG A 121 -7.39 4.03 -0.31
CA ARG A 121 -6.74 4.19 -1.61
C ARG A 121 -5.24 4.16 -1.39
N GLY A 122 -4.60 3.14 -1.93
CA GLY A 122 -3.14 3.01 -1.94
C GLY A 122 -2.61 3.03 -3.36
N ILE A 123 -1.43 3.60 -3.53
CA ILE A 123 -0.68 3.60 -4.79
C ILE A 123 0.74 3.22 -4.46
N ILE A 124 1.27 2.24 -5.16
CA ILE A 124 2.69 1.87 -5.08
C ILE A 124 3.46 2.41 -6.27
N ASP A 125 4.76 2.59 -6.12
CA ASP A 125 5.67 2.79 -7.24
C ASP A 125 5.72 1.51 -8.08
N SER A 126 4.76 1.40 -8.98
CA SER A 126 4.48 0.16 -9.71
C SER A 126 5.60 -0.28 -10.63
N PHE A 127 6.27 0.69 -11.28
CA PHE A 127 7.37 0.40 -12.18
C PHE A 127 8.55 -0.20 -11.42
N ASN A 128 8.98 0.47 -10.36
CA ASN A 128 10.07 0.00 -9.50
C ASN A 128 9.74 -1.35 -8.84
N ALA A 129 8.53 -1.50 -8.30
CA ALA A 129 8.10 -2.76 -7.69
C ALA A 129 8.09 -3.91 -8.69
N ALA A 130 7.62 -3.68 -9.93
CA ALA A 130 7.60 -4.69 -10.97
C ALA A 130 9.01 -5.17 -11.36
N GLU A 131 9.95 -4.25 -11.58
CA GLU A 131 11.34 -4.60 -11.89
C GLU A 131 11.99 -5.43 -10.77
N GLN A 132 11.77 -5.06 -9.52
CA GLN A 132 12.30 -5.81 -8.38
C GLN A 132 11.68 -7.21 -8.27
N ILE A 133 10.37 -7.34 -8.44
CA ILE A 133 9.65 -8.63 -8.39
C ILE A 133 10.11 -9.55 -9.51
N MET A 134 10.27 -9.04 -10.73
CA MET A 134 10.77 -9.80 -11.87
C MET A 134 12.27 -10.09 -11.75
N GLY A 135 13.01 -9.21 -11.08
CA GLY A 135 14.46 -9.32 -10.90
C GLY A 135 15.29 -8.86 -12.10
N HIS A 136 14.69 -8.09 -12.99
CA HIS A 136 15.36 -7.47 -14.13
C HIS A 136 14.63 -6.19 -14.56
N PRO A 137 15.30 -5.26 -15.23
CA PRO A 137 14.68 -4.07 -15.79
C PRO A 137 13.57 -4.41 -16.79
N ILE A 138 12.55 -3.56 -16.84
CA ILE A 138 11.53 -3.61 -17.88
C ILE A 138 12.14 -3.03 -19.16
N ALA A 139 12.14 -3.82 -20.24
CA ALA A 139 12.60 -3.36 -21.55
C ALA A 139 11.68 -2.24 -22.06
N LEU A 140 12.24 -1.05 -22.21
CA LEU A 140 11.55 0.08 -22.82
C LEU A 140 11.83 0.07 -24.32
N PRO A 141 10.86 0.46 -25.17
CA PRO A 141 11.11 0.62 -26.59
C PRO A 141 12.25 1.64 -26.81
N GLU A 142 13.14 1.34 -27.75
CA GLU A 142 14.16 2.32 -28.15
C GLU A 142 13.48 3.63 -28.49
N LYS A 143 13.99 4.73 -27.92
CA LYS A 143 13.50 6.06 -28.24
C LYS A 143 13.80 6.30 -29.70
N ALA A 144 12.77 6.42 -30.54
CA ALA A 144 12.93 7.15 -31.79
C ALA A 144 13.55 8.52 -31.41
N HIS A 145 14.70 8.84 -31.98
CA HIS A 145 15.38 10.09 -31.73
C HIS A 145 14.44 11.23 -32.11
N ALA A 146 13.70 11.74 -31.17
CA ALA A 146 13.05 13.02 -31.29
C ALA A 146 14.17 14.08 -31.16
N THR A 147 14.57 14.65 -32.26
CA THR A 147 15.32 15.89 -32.30
C THR A 147 14.39 17.02 -31.85
N ASP A 148 14.08 17.09 -30.61
CA ASP A 148 13.47 18.27 -30.02
C ASP A 148 13.92 18.42 -28.54
N GLY A 149 14.53 19.59 -28.30
CA GLY A 149 15.19 19.93 -27.06
C GLY A 149 14.24 20.31 -25.92
N SER A 150 13.36 19.43 -25.52
CA SER A 150 12.59 19.63 -24.28
C SER A 150 13.33 19.06 -23.10
N GLU A 151 13.79 19.91 -22.20
CA GLU A 151 14.34 19.54 -20.90
C GLU A 151 13.33 18.70 -20.14
N ARG A 152 13.79 17.54 -19.69
CA ARG A 152 13.00 16.70 -18.78
C ARG A 152 13.08 17.30 -17.38
N ILE A 153 11.96 17.72 -16.85
CA ILE A 153 11.84 18.08 -15.46
C ILE A 153 11.84 16.77 -14.67
N ALA A 154 12.93 16.51 -13.94
CA ALA A 154 12.97 15.48 -12.92
C ALA A 154 12.22 16.02 -11.69
N VAL A 155 11.19 15.31 -11.25
CA VAL A 155 10.48 15.56 -9.99
C VAL A 155 11.01 14.63 -8.93
#